data_26d4bafd5a281baf4a30c0bd1efc2aef
#
_entry.id   26d4bafd5a281baf4a30c0bd1efc2aef
#
_cell.length_a   1.000
_cell.length_b   1.000
_cell.length_c   1.000
_cell.angle_alpha   90.00
_cell.angle_beta   90.00
_cell.angle_gamma   90.00
#
_symmetry.space_group_name_H-M   'P 1'
#
loop_
_entity.id
_entity.type
_entity.pdbx_description
1 polymer ?
#
loop_
_entity_poly.entity_id
_entity_poly.type
_entity_poly.pdbx_seq_one_letter_code
_entity_poly.pdbx_strand_id
1 'polypeptide(L)'
;ANIKGGVSKTSTGIFLATALANNKKRKVLYLDCDSQGSAVHYRELEKQDMDVPEPYRIRKTDPTFIFDVVADNKPNNDLIFIDLPRLTRAEDDKTIGMILSLCDYILVPITSGELDNMSTADFIRIVKRIQTAKEKRGHSLKCAGFASMTGRVPTEDRASREFMNTLEIPILEHGLPHLRIFYRLETYNSLLDLGKEKKERFAPFFNEVLEFFNL
;
A
#
# COMPACT_ATOMS: atom_id res chain seq x y z
N ALA A 1 0.82 2.98 -2.98
CA ALA A 1 0.71 4.45 -3.02
C ALA A 1 -0.07 4.90 -4.25
N ASN A 2 -0.85 5.95 -4.17
CA ASN A 2 -1.53 6.63 -5.29
C ASN A 2 -2.03 7.97 -4.76
N ILE A 3 -2.12 8.99 -5.62
CA ILE A 3 -2.59 10.33 -5.26
C ILE A 3 -4.06 10.33 -4.87
N LYS A 4 -4.87 9.51 -5.51
CA LYS A 4 -6.33 9.49 -5.34
C LYS A 4 -6.79 8.78 -4.06
N GLY A 5 -7.90 9.26 -3.49
CA GLY A 5 -8.66 8.56 -2.45
C GLY A 5 -9.52 7.42 -3.01
N GLY A 6 -9.81 6.39 -2.22
CA GLY A 6 -10.75 5.31 -2.59
C GLY A 6 -10.17 4.18 -3.45
N VAL A 7 -8.89 4.21 -3.80
CA VAL A 7 -8.22 3.18 -4.61
C VAL A 7 -7.63 2.02 -3.78
N SER A 8 -8.14 1.77 -2.59
CA SER A 8 -7.71 0.70 -1.67
C SER A 8 -6.27 0.78 -1.11
N LYS A 9 -5.63 1.96 -1.06
CA LYS A 9 -4.29 2.11 -0.48
C LYS A 9 -4.20 1.56 0.94
N THR A 10 -4.98 2.12 1.85
CA THR A 10 -5.03 1.72 3.26
C THR A 10 -5.38 0.25 3.43
N SER A 11 -6.41 -0.23 2.71
CA SER A 11 -6.83 -1.64 2.79
C SER A 11 -5.74 -2.60 2.31
N THR A 12 -5.04 -2.27 1.21
CA THR A 12 -3.91 -3.07 0.71
C THR A 12 -2.74 -3.04 1.70
N GLY A 13 -2.42 -1.86 2.23
CA GLY A 13 -1.35 -1.69 3.21
C GLY A 13 -1.61 -2.50 4.48
N ILE A 14 -2.81 -2.42 5.04
CA ILE A 14 -3.23 -3.21 6.21
C ILE A 14 -3.17 -4.70 5.92
N PHE A 15 -3.72 -5.16 4.79
CA PHE A 15 -3.66 -6.57 4.40
C PHE A 15 -2.22 -7.10 4.38
N LEU A 16 -1.32 -6.41 3.70
CA LEU A 16 0.08 -6.81 3.59
C LEU A 16 0.80 -6.75 4.93
N ALA A 17 0.62 -5.68 5.70
CA ALA A 17 1.22 -5.51 7.03
C ALA A 17 0.79 -6.63 7.99
N THR A 18 -0.52 -6.93 8.03
CA THR A 18 -1.08 -7.99 8.88
C THR A 18 -0.58 -9.37 8.45
N ALA A 19 -0.55 -9.66 7.14
CA ALA A 19 -0.05 -10.92 6.63
C ALA A 19 1.46 -11.11 6.88
N LEU A 20 2.26 -10.06 6.73
CA LEU A 20 3.69 -10.11 7.04
C LEU A 20 3.95 -10.32 8.54
N ALA A 21 3.23 -9.63 9.40
CA ALA A 21 3.36 -9.80 10.84
C ALA A 21 2.92 -11.20 11.30
N ASN A 22 1.75 -11.66 10.87
CA ASN A 22 1.17 -12.93 11.35
C ASN A 22 1.78 -14.16 10.67
N ASN A 23 1.90 -14.15 9.33
CA ASN A 23 2.28 -15.33 8.57
C ASN A 23 3.79 -15.43 8.31
N LYS A 24 4.52 -14.30 8.32
CA LYS A 24 5.98 -14.26 8.12
C LYS A 24 6.76 -13.86 9.37
N LYS A 25 6.07 -13.56 10.48
CA LYS A 25 6.67 -13.15 11.77
C LYS A 25 7.61 -11.96 11.66
N ARG A 26 7.35 -11.06 10.71
CA ARG A 26 8.11 -9.83 10.52
C ARG A 26 7.73 -8.79 11.55
N LYS A 27 8.72 -8.03 12.03
CA LYS A 27 8.49 -6.84 12.85
C LYS A 27 8.03 -5.72 11.94
N VAL A 28 6.76 -5.36 12.01
CA VAL A 28 6.13 -4.36 11.15
C VAL A 28 5.75 -3.14 11.95
N LEU A 29 6.02 -1.96 11.39
CA LEU A 29 5.45 -0.68 11.81
C LEU A 29 4.60 -0.12 10.66
N TYR A 30 3.39 0.32 10.95
CA TYR A 30 2.51 0.96 10.00
C TYR A 30 2.31 2.43 10.36
N LEU A 31 2.71 3.34 9.48
CA LEU A 31 2.59 4.78 9.65
C LEU A 31 1.39 5.28 8.82
N ASP A 32 0.33 5.68 9.50
CA ASP A 32 -0.87 6.26 8.90
C ASP A 32 -0.66 7.77 8.75
N CYS A 33 -0.30 8.20 7.54
CA CYS A 33 -0.08 9.59 7.19
C CYS A 33 -1.32 10.27 6.60
N ASP A 34 -2.44 9.55 6.39
CA ASP A 34 -3.69 10.16 5.93
C ASP A 34 -4.36 10.92 7.09
N SER A 35 -4.78 12.15 6.85
CA SER A 35 -5.47 12.98 7.84
C SER A 35 -6.70 12.30 8.44
N GLN A 36 -7.37 11.44 7.69
CA GLN A 36 -8.53 10.67 8.15
C GLN A 36 -8.17 9.63 9.21
N GLY A 37 -6.92 9.14 9.25
CA GLY A 37 -6.47 8.19 10.25
C GLY A 37 -7.22 6.87 10.25
N SER A 38 -7.62 6.39 9.08
CA SER A 38 -8.50 5.22 8.97
C SER A 38 -7.87 3.95 9.56
N ALA A 39 -6.57 3.73 9.35
CA ALA A 39 -5.88 2.56 9.87
C ALA A 39 -5.83 2.56 11.41
N VAL A 40 -5.52 3.70 12.00
CA VAL A 40 -5.53 3.88 13.46
C VAL A 40 -6.92 3.66 14.03
N HIS A 41 -7.92 4.29 13.40
CA HIS A 41 -9.32 4.19 13.86
C HIS A 41 -9.81 2.74 13.88
N TYR A 42 -9.57 1.97 12.81
CA TYR A 42 -9.96 0.56 12.76
C TYR A 42 -9.23 -0.29 13.80
N ARG A 43 -7.92 -0.05 14.04
CA ARG A 43 -7.18 -0.74 15.09
C ARG A 43 -7.80 -0.49 16.47
N GLU A 44 -8.16 0.75 16.79
CA GLU A 44 -8.75 1.08 18.08
C GLU A 44 -10.15 0.48 18.26
N LEU A 45 -10.93 0.35 17.18
CA LEU A 45 -12.21 -0.35 17.22
C LEU A 45 -12.03 -1.84 17.51
N GLU A 46 -11.14 -2.52 16.77
CA GLU A 46 -10.90 -3.95 16.98
C GLU A 46 -10.29 -4.24 18.35
N LYS A 47 -9.44 -3.36 18.86
CA LYS A 47 -8.79 -3.51 20.17
C LYS A 47 -9.79 -3.63 21.31
N GLN A 48 -10.99 -3.06 21.20
CA GLN A 48 -12.03 -3.15 22.21
C GLN A 48 -12.55 -4.59 22.37
N ASP A 49 -12.52 -5.37 21.29
CA ASP A 49 -13.04 -6.73 21.24
C ASP A 49 -11.94 -7.80 21.29
N MET A 50 -10.66 -7.40 21.31
CA MET A 50 -9.51 -8.31 21.25
C MET A 50 -8.75 -8.33 22.58
N ASP A 51 -8.69 -9.51 23.20
CA ASP A 51 -7.86 -9.78 24.41
C ASP A 51 -6.53 -10.46 24.02
N VAL A 52 -5.88 -9.93 22.99
CA VAL A 52 -4.58 -10.43 22.51
C VAL A 52 -3.65 -9.27 22.18
N PRO A 53 -2.31 -9.46 22.28
CA PRO A 53 -1.35 -8.43 21.90
C PRO A 53 -1.50 -8.00 20.42
N GLU A 54 -1.25 -6.74 20.18
CA GLU A 54 -1.23 -6.20 18.81
C GLU A 54 -0.16 -6.91 17.96
N PRO A 55 -0.51 -7.45 16.77
CA PRO A 55 0.46 -8.18 15.94
C PRO A 55 1.56 -7.26 15.39
N TYR A 56 1.27 -5.98 15.25
CA TYR A 56 2.21 -4.93 14.87
C TYR A 56 1.64 -3.56 15.27
N ARG A 57 2.51 -2.55 15.35
CA ARG A 57 2.09 -1.19 15.72
C ARG A 57 1.53 -0.43 14.51
N ILE A 58 0.40 0.26 14.72
CA ILE A 58 -0.12 1.28 13.81
C ILE A 58 0.00 2.63 14.52
N ARG A 59 0.60 3.62 13.84
CA ARG A 59 0.83 4.95 14.40
C ARG A 59 0.36 6.02 13.45
N LYS A 60 -0.46 6.95 13.93
CA LYS A 60 -0.74 8.21 13.25
C LYS A 60 0.53 9.02 13.16
N THR A 61 0.85 9.51 11.98
CA THR A 61 2.09 10.24 11.74
C THR A 61 1.83 11.46 10.85
N ASP A 62 2.25 12.62 11.32
CA ASP A 62 2.26 13.81 10.47
C ASP A 62 3.38 13.66 9.42
N PRO A 63 3.07 13.84 8.13
CA PRO A 63 4.08 13.76 7.06
C PRO A 63 5.30 14.66 7.26
N THR A 64 5.17 15.77 7.97
CA THR A 64 6.30 16.70 8.23
C THR A 64 7.39 16.09 9.10
N PHE A 65 7.05 15.12 9.96
CA PHE A 65 7.99 14.42 10.84
C PHE A 65 8.40 13.04 10.34
N ILE A 66 8.06 12.69 9.10
CA ILE A 66 8.21 11.32 8.59
C ILE A 66 9.67 10.85 8.59
N PHE A 67 10.63 11.73 8.32
CA PHE A 67 12.05 11.39 8.31
C PHE A 67 12.52 10.94 9.69
N ASP A 68 12.24 11.71 10.73
CA ASP A 68 12.64 11.41 12.10
C ASP A 68 11.96 10.14 12.58
N VAL A 69 10.65 10.01 12.32
CA VAL A 69 9.89 8.82 12.70
C VAL A 69 10.43 7.56 12.03
N VAL A 70 10.79 7.61 10.75
CA VAL A 70 11.39 6.45 10.05
C VAL A 70 12.78 6.16 10.59
N ALA A 71 13.63 7.18 10.76
CA ALA A 71 15.00 7.01 11.28
C ALA A 71 15.01 6.36 12.67
N ASP A 72 14.18 6.81 13.59
CA ASP A 72 14.07 6.30 14.95
C ASP A 72 13.56 4.86 15.03
N ASN A 73 12.70 4.45 14.07
CA ASN A 73 12.04 3.14 14.11
C ASN A 73 12.70 2.08 13.21
N LYS A 74 13.49 2.49 12.21
CA LYS A 74 14.16 1.58 11.27
C LYS A 74 15.02 0.50 11.96
N PRO A 75 15.77 0.78 13.03
CA PRO A 75 16.60 -0.24 13.69
C PRO A 75 15.81 -1.38 14.35
N ASN A 76 14.54 -1.16 14.68
CA ASN A 76 13.72 -2.08 15.46
C ASN A 76 12.64 -2.79 14.63
N ASN A 77 12.54 -2.49 13.33
CA ASN A 77 11.51 -3.04 12.46
C ASN A 77 12.13 -3.59 11.16
N ASP A 78 11.64 -4.75 10.72
CA ASP A 78 12.02 -5.33 9.43
C ASP A 78 11.40 -4.54 8.27
N LEU A 79 10.18 -4.03 8.48
CA LEU A 79 9.40 -3.29 7.48
C LEU A 79 8.65 -2.12 8.11
N ILE A 80 8.69 -0.98 7.43
CA ILE A 80 7.90 0.21 7.77
C ILE A 80 6.97 0.50 6.61
N PHE A 81 5.67 0.36 6.83
CA PHE A 81 4.65 0.77 5.89
C PHE A 81 4.34 2.25 6.06
N ILE A 82 4.24 2.98 4.97
CA ILE A 82 3.83 4.39 4.97
C ILE A 82 2.58 4.51 4.10
N ASP A 83 1.44 4.74 4.73
CA ASP A 83 0.18 5.00 4.03
C ASP A 83 0.09 6.49 3.69
N LEU A 84 0.11 6.78 2.40
CA LEU A 84 0.16 8.15 1.90
C LEU A 84 -1.16 8.89 2.15
N PRO A 85 -1.09 10.18 2.50
CA PRO A 85 -2.27 11.02 2.59
C PRO A 85 -2.98 11.14 1.24
N ARG A 86 -4.25 11.51 1.28
CA ARG A 86 -4.97 11.98 0.09
C ARG A 86 -4.42 13.34 -0.28
N LEU A 87 -4.15 13.53 -1.55
CA LEU A 87 -3.53 14.74 -2.06
C LEU A 87 -4.57 15.55 -2.82
N THR A 88 -4.68 16.81 -2.46
CA THR A 88 -5.69 17.71 -3.02
C THR A 88 -5.10 19.00 -3.60
N ARG A 89 -3.80 19.27 -3.42
CA ARG A 89 -3.14 20.53 -3.81
C ARG A 89 -1.71 20.31 -4.33
N ALA A 90 -1.22 21.25 -5.13
CA ALA A 90 0.15 21.25 -5.66
C ALA A 90 1.25 21.28 -4.58
N GLU A 91 0.97 21.78 -3.39
CA GLU A 91 1.89 21.76 -2.23
C GLU A 91 2.15 20.33 -1.73
N ASP A 92 1.25 19.41 -2.04
CA ASP A 92 1.34 18.00 -1.67
C ASP A 92 2.45 17.26 -2.46
N ASP A 93 2.83 17.73 -3.65
CA ASP A 93 3.89 17.12 -4.48
C ASP A 93 5.24 17.08 -3.76
N LYS A 94 5.56 18.12 -2.99
CA LYS A 94 6.79 18.16 -2.20
C LYS A 94 6.76 17.14 -1.07
N THR A 95 5.65 17.04 -0.37
CA THR A 95 5.44 16.07 0.71
C THR A 95 5.51 14.65 0.18
N ILE A 96 4.88 14.36 -0.97
CA ILE A 96 5.02 13.05 -1.64
C ILE A 96 6.46 12.77 -1.97
N GLY A 97 7.14 13.68 -2.64
CA GLY A 97 8.53 13.52 -3.03
C GLY A 97 9.41 13.19 -1.83
N MET A 98 9.18 13.84 -0.69
CA MET A 98 9.83 13.53 0.57
C MET A 98 9.57 12.10 1.02
N ILE A 99 8.31 11.70 1.15
CA ILE A 99 7.95 10.34 1.61
C ILE A 99 8.51 9.28 0.65
N LEU A 100 8.33 9.45 -0.65
CA LEU A 100 8.81 8.48 -1.65
C LEU A 100 10.35 8.35 -1.64
N SER A 101 11.07 9.41 -1.29
CA SER A 101 12.53 9.35 -1.18
C SER A 101 13.01 8.43 -0.06
N LEU A 102 12.20 8.21 0.98
CA LEU A 102 12.47 7.27 2.07
C LEU A 102 12.17 5.82 1.70
N CYS A 103 11.28 5.59 0.73
CA CYS A 103 10.81 4.25 0.40
C CYS A 103 11.87 3.46 -0.39
N ASP A 104 12.01 2.17 -0.09
CA ASP A 104 12.74 1.21 -0.90
C ASP A 104 11.80 0.52 -1.90
N TYR A 105 10.50 0.47 -1.58
CA TYR A 105 9.45 -0.20 -2.34
C TYR A 105 8.21 0.66 -2.48
N ILE A 106 7.60 0.67 -3.66
CA ILE A 106 6.32 1.34 -3.93
C ILE A 106 5.38 0.37 -4.60
N LEU A 107 4.20 0.17 -4.04
CA LEU A 107 3.13 -0.61 -4.63
C LEU A 107 1.97 0.33 -5.00
N VAL A 108 1.55 0.31 -6.26
CA VAL A 108 0.57 1.24 -6.83
C VAL A 108 -0.73 0.52 -7.18
N PRO A 109 -1.81 0.72 -6.40
CA PRO A 109 -3.12 0.22 -6.79
C PRO A 109 -3.67 1.00 -7.98
N ILE A 110 -4.15 0.29 -9.00
CA ILE A 110 -4.69 0.83 -10.24
C ILE A 110 -6.14 0.37 -10.36
N THR A 111 -7.05 1.31 -10.53
CA THR A 111 -8.48 1.08 -10.72
C THR A 111 -8.92 1.43 -12.15
N SER A 112 -10.14 1.09 -12.53
CA SER A 112 -10.66 1.22 -13.89
C SER A 112 -11.19 2.61 -14.28
N GLY A 113 -11.23 3.58 -13.37
CA GLY A 113 -11.78 4.91 -13.66
C GLY A 113 -10.88 5.79 -14.51
N GLU A 114 -11.38 6.47 -15.53
CA GLU A 114 -10.59 7.36 -16.41
C GLU A 114 -9.86 8.47 -15.64
N LEU A 115 -10.55 9.13 -14.69
CA LEU A 115 -9.94 10.14 -13.82
C LEU A 115 -8.87 9.55 -12.90
N ASP A 116 -9.04 8.27 -12.53
CA ASP A 116 -8.07 7.52 -11.74
C ASP A 116 -6.81 7.25 -12.55
N ASN A 117 -6.97 6.97 -13.83
CA ASN A 117 -5.88 6.70 -14.76
C ASN A 117 -4.97 7.93 -14.94
N MET A 118 -5.53 9.13 -15.11
CA MET A 118 -4.76 10.37 -15.21
C MET A 118 -3.95 10.61 -13.92
N SER A 119 -4.59 10.54 -12.77
CA SER A 119 -3.93 10.72 -11.47
C SER A 119 -2.85 9.66 -11.22
N THR A 120 -3.07 8.43 -11.67
CA THR A 120 -2.09 7.33 -11.55
C THR A 120 -0.89 7.57 -12.46
N ALA A 121 -1.10 8.03 -13.70
CA ALA A 121 -0.02 8.35 -14.63
C ALA A 121 0.87 9.49 -14.09
N ASP A 122 0.27 10.54 -13.53
CA ASP A 122 1.00 11.65 -12.91
C ASP A 122 1.81 11.19 -11.69
N PHE A 123 1.21 10.34 -10.84
CA PHE A 123 1.91 9.75 -9.73
C PHE A 123 3.13 8.91 -10.18
N ILE A 124 2.99 8.11 -11.22
CA ILE A 124 4.10 7.31 -11.77
C ILE A 124 5.21 8.20 -12.30
N ARG A 125 4.91 9.33 -12.92
CA ARG A 125 5.93 10.31 -13.34
C ARG A 125 6.74 10.83 -12.15
N ILE A 126 6.07 11.12 -11.01
CA ILE A 126 6.76 11.52 -9.77
C ILE A 126 7.66 10.37 -9.28
N VAL A 127 7.14 9.15 -9.21
CA VAL A 127 7.91 7.96 -8.80
C VAL A 127 9.18 7.81 -9.66
N LYS A 128 9.07 7.90 -10.99
CA LYS A 128 10.21 7.80 -11.90
C LYS A 128 11.30 8.86 -11.66
N ARG A 129 10.89 10.10 -11.41
CA ARG A 129 11.84 11.17 -11.04
C ARG A 129 12.60 10.81 -9.76
N ILE A 130 11.91 10.27 -8.75
CA ILE A 130 12.53 9.85 -7.49
C ILE A 130 13.45 8.64 -7.72
N GLN A 131 13.03 7.65 -8.51
CA GLN A 131 13.88 6.49 -8.88
C GLN A 131 15.20 6.96 -9.48
N THR A 132 15.14 7.82 -10.51
CA THR A 132 16.34 8.38 -11.16
C THR A 132 17.22 9.16 -10.17
N ALA A 133 16.62 9.93 -9.26
CA ALA A 133 17.36 10.66 -8.26
C ALA A 133 18.05 9.76 -7.22
N LYS A 134 17.39 8.66 -6.82
CA LYS A 134 17.96 7.65 -5.91
C LYS A 134 19.09 6.87 -6.58
N GLU A 135 18.92 6.43 -7.83
CA GLU A 135 19.92 5.71 -8.61
C GLU A 135 21.23 6.51 -8.75
N LYS A 136 21.14 7.82 -9.04
CA LYS A 136 22.30 8.72 -9.08
C LYS A 136 23.08 8.80 -7.76
N ARG A 137 22.44 8.40 -6.64
CA ARG A 137 23.03 8.39 -5.29
C ARG A 137 23.40 6.99 -4.83
N GLY A 138 23.33 5.97 -5.72
CA GLY A 138 23.62 4.57 -5.40
C GLY A 138 22.52 3.86 -4.60
N HIS A 139 21.30 4.40 -4.58
CA HIS A 139 20.14 3.78 -3.91
C HIS A 139 19.15 3.25 -4.94
N SER A 140 18.40 2.21 -4.57
CA SER A 140 17.34 1.65 -5.42
C SER A 140 15.96 2.04 -4.90
N LEU A 141 14.98 2.07 -5.81
CA LEU A 141 13.56 2.17 -5.50
C LEU A 141 12.82 1.24 -6.47
N LYS A 142 12.29 0.14 -5.97
CA LYS A 142 11.45 -0.76 -6.77
C LYS A 142 10.00 -0.28 -6.74
N CYS A 143 9.34 -0.29 -7.89
CA CYS A 143 7.94 0.08 -8.01
C CYS A 143 7.20 -0.95 -8.85
N ALA A 144 6.00 -1.36 -8.42
CA ALA A 144 5.09 -2.18 -9.20
C ALA A 144 3.65 -1.67 -9.09
N GLY A 145 2.90 -1.78 -10.18
CA GLY A 145 1.46 -1.60 -10.20
C GLY A 145 0.71 -2.91 -10.04
N PHE A 146 -0.53 -2.86 -9.62
CA PHE A 146 -1.44 -4.01 -9.59
C PHE A 146 -2.89 -3.58 -9.81
N ALA A 147 -3.69 -4.47 -10.40
CA ALA A 147 -5.11 -4.24 -10.57
C ALA A 147 -5.83 -4.29 -9.22
N SER A 148 -6.51 -3.21 -8.86
CA SER A 148 -7.25 -3.10 -7.61
C SER A 148 -8.74 -2.95 -7.87
N MET A 149 -9.58 -3.53 -6.99
CA MET A 149 -11.04 -3.48 -7.05
C MET A 149 -11.62 -4.19 -8.30
N THR A 150 -10.96 -5.26 -8.76
CA THR A 150 -11.37 -6.03 -9.95
C THR A 150 -12.62 -6.87 -9.71
N GLY A 151 -13.29 -7.30 -10.82
CA GLY A 151 -14.46 -8.17 -10.78
C GLY A 151 -15.77 -7.45 -10.48
N ARG A 152 -15.79 -6.13 -10.50
CA ARG A 152 -17.00 -5.32 -10.31
C ARG A 152 -17.78 -5.17 -11.62
N VAL A 153 -17.09 -4.82 -12.68
CA VAL A 153 -17.65 -4.66 -14.03
C VAL A 153 -16.63 -5.17 -15.06
N PRO A 154 -16.93 -6.22 -15.84
CA PRO A 154 -15.98 -6.83 -16.77
C PRO A 154 -15.38 -5.88 -17.82
N THR A 155 -16.17 -4.92 -18.31
CA THR A 155 -15.70 -3.92 -19.29
C THR A 155 -14.69 -2.95 -18.66
N GLU A 156 -14.88 -2.58 -17.40
CA GLU A 156 -13.95 -1.74 -16.65
C GLU A 156 -12.64 -2.48 -16.36
N ASP A 157 -12.71 -3.77 -16.04
CA ASP A 157 -11.50 -4.60 -15.80
C ASP A 157 -10.64 -4.68 -17.07
N ARG A 158 -11.26 -4.76 -18.26
CA ARG A 158 -10.55 -4.75 -19.53
C ARG A 158 -9.89 -3.38 -19.79
N ALA A 159 -10.63 -2.29 -19.65
CA ALA A 159 -10.08 -0.94 -19.79
C ALA A 159 -8.92 -0.67 -18.83
N SER A 160 -9.03 -1.15 -17.59
CA SER A 160 -7.96 -1.08 -16.61
C SER A 160 -6.69 -1.82 -17.06
N ARG A 161 -6.82 -3.02 -17.64
CA ARG A 161 -5.67 -3.77 -18.16
C ARG A 161 -5.02 -3.08 -19.36
N GLU A 162 -5.83 -2.54 -20.29
CA GLU A 162 -5.33 -1.79 -21.43
C GLU A 162 -4.55 -0.55 -20.96
N PHE A 163 -5.05 0.18 -19.96
CA PHE A 163 -4.33 1.30 -19.36
C PHE A 163 -3.04 0.86 -18.68
N MET A 164 -3.07 -0.21 -17.87
CA MET A 164 -1.87 -0.73 -17.19
C MET A 164 -0.74 -1.04 -18.16
N ASN A 165 -1.06 -1.54 -19.35
CA ASN A 165 -0.07 -1.81 -20.41
C ASN A 165 0.59 -0.55 -20.97
N THR A 166 -0.01 0.63 -20.78
CA THR A 166 0.60 1.91 -21.18
C THR A 166 1.53 2.49 -20.13
N LEU A 167 1.48 1.96 -18.91
CA LEU A 167 2.33 2.43 -17.83
C LEU A 167 3.73 1.83 -17.96
N GLU A 168 4.73 2.66 -17.80
CA GLU A 168 6.13 2.24 -17.88
C GLU A 168 6.66 1.77 -16.51
N ILE A 169 5.91 0.94 -15.80
CA ILE A 169 6.30 0.25 -14.56
C ILE A 169 5.91 -1.22 -14.66
N PRO A 170 6.60 -2.12 -13.97
CA PRO A 170 6.15 -3.51 -13.82
C PRO A 170 4.73 -3.57 -13.27
N ILE A 171 3.90 -4.45 -13.85
CA ILE A 171 2.55 -4.72 -13.38
C ILE A 171 2.49 -6.15 -12.86
N LEU A 172 2.01 -6.33 -11.62
CA LEU A 172 1.81 -7.64 -11.05
C LEU A 172 0.65 -8.37 -11.78
N GLU A 173 0.82 -9.68 -11.96
CA GLU A 173 -0.17 -10.52 -12.62
C GLU A 173 -1.45 -10.63 -11.78
N HIS A 174 -1.27 -10.80 -10.46
CA HIS A 174 -2.36 -10.92 -9.52
C HIS A 174 -2.78 -9.55 -8.99
N GLY A 175 -4.08 -9.34 -8.92
CA GLY A 175 -4.70 -8.14 -8.37
C GLY A 175 -5.53 -8.43 -7.13
N LEU A 176 -6.16 -7.39 -6.59
CA LEU A 176 -7.08 -7.50 -5.47
C LEU A 176 -8.52 -7.28 -5.92
N PRO A 177 -9.41 -8.26 -5.67
CA PRO A 177 -10.80 -8.16 -6.07
C PRO A 177 -11.57 -7.15 -5.22
N HIS A 178 -12.68 -6.65 -5.77
CA HIS A 178 -13.64 -5.83 -5.04
C HIS A 178 -14.48 -6.70 -4.11
N LEU A 179 -14.02 -6.91 -2.88
CA LEU A 179 -14.73 -7.71 -1.88
C LEU A 179 -15.05 -6.89 -0.64
N ARG A 180 -16.24 -7.10 -0.09
CA ARG A 180 -16.72 -6.42 1.10
C ARG A 180 -15.78 -6.61 2.31
N ILE A 181 -15.19 -7.79 2.46
CA ILE A 181 -14.24 -8.11 3.53
C ILE A 181 -12.96 -7.28 3.45
N PHE A 182 -12.52 -6.92 2.23
CA PHE A 182 -11.34 -6.10 2.02
C PHE A 182 -11.51 -4.66 2.54
N TYR A 183 -12.76 -4.22 2.70
CA TYR A 183 -13.11 -2.90 3.27
C TYR A 183 -13.34 -2.92 4.78
N ARG A 184 -13.40 -4.10 5.39
CA ARG A 184 -13.46 -4.27 6.85
C ARG A 184 -12.08 -4.37 7.44
N LEU A 185 -11.16 -3.61 7.11
CA LEU A 185 -9.78 -3.55 7.59
C LEU A 185 -9.50 -4.44 8.83
N GLU A 186 -9.21 -5.73 8.58
CA GLU A 186 -8.81 -6.67 9.62
C GLU A 186 -7.35 -6.39 10.01
N THR A 187 -7.13 -5.71 11.13
CA THR A 187 -5.78 -5.30 11.54
C THR A 187 -5.11 -6.31 12.48
N TYR A 188 -5.87 -7.19 13.11
CA TYR A 188 -5.37 -8.26 13.98
C TYR A 188 -5.20 -9.59 13.25
N ASN A 189 -6.17 -9.96 12.42
CA ASN A 189 -6.19 -11.25 11.75
C ASN A 189 -5.79 -11.13 10.27
N SER A 190 -4.89 -12.00 9.82
CA SER A 190 -4.56 -12.06 8.40
C SER A 190 -5.72 -12.64 7.59
N LEU A 191 -6.08 -12.01 6.48
CA LEU A 191 -7.06 -12.57 5.53
C LEU A 191 -6.64 -13.95 5.01
N LEU A 192 -5.35 -14.28 5.06
CA LEU A 192 -4.83 -15.58 4.67
C LEU A 192 -5.18 -16.70 5.67
N ASP A 193 -5.55 -16.33 6.90
CA ASP A 193 -5.90 -17.28 7.97
C ASP A 193 -7.42 -17.41 8.17
N LEU A 194 -8.22 -16.60 7.49
CA LEU A 194 -9.67 -16.57 7.61
C LEU A 194 -10.42 -17.61 6.75
N GLY A 195 -9.80 -18.77 6.53
CA GLY A 195 -10.37 -19.91 5.80
C GLY A 195 -9.81 -20.09 4.38
N LYS A 196 -10.04 -21.31 3.85
CA LYS A 196 -9.45 -21.78 2.60
C LYS A 196 -9.78 -20.88 1.40
N GLU A 197 -11.03 -20.51 1.22
CA GLU A 197 -11.48 -19.67 0.10
C GLU A 197 -10.77 -18.30 0.07
N LYS A 198 -10.65 -17.65 1.23
CA LYS A 198 -9.96 -16.34 1.33
C LYS A 198 -8.48 -16.51 1.07
N LYS A 199 -7.86 -17.56 1.62
CA LYS A 199 -6.45 -17.86 1.37
C LYS A 199 -6.18 -18.07 -0.11
N GLU A 200 -6.96 -18.91 -0.80
CA GLU A 200 -6.82 -19.16 -2.24
C GLU A 200 -6.97 -17.89 -3.08
N ARG A 201 -7.80 -16.94 -2.63
CA ARG A 201 -8.08 -15.70 -3.34
C ARG A 201 -7.01 -14.62 -3.13
N PHE A 202 -6.42 -14.52 -1.95
CA PHE A 202 -5.48 -13.46 -1.60
C PHE A 202 -4.00 -13.88 -1.62
N ALA A 203 -3.71 -15.18 -1.43
CA ALA A 203 -2.34 -15.67 -1.38
C ALA A 203 -1.56 -15.47 -2.69
N PRO A 204 -2.13 -15.62 -3.90
CA PRO A 204 -1.40 -15.36 -5.13
C PRO A 204 -0.82 -13.95 -5.18
N PHE A 205 -1.63 -12.93 -4.93
CA PHE A 205 -1.17 -11.54 -4.87
C PHE A 205 -0.11 -11.33 -3.77
N PHE A 206 -0.34 -11.87 -2.57
CA PHE A 206 0.60 -11.74 -1.46
C PHE A 206 1.96 -12.35 -1.80
N ASN A 207 1.99 -13.57 -2.34
CA ASN A 207 3.22 -14.25 -2.71
C ASN A 207 3.97 -13.52 -3.83
N GLU A 208 3.26 -13.02 -4.84
CA GLU A 208 3.86 -12.26 -5.93
C GLU A 208 4.48 -10.95 -5.43
N VAL A 209 3.82 -10.24 -4.48
CA VAL A 209 4.41 -9.06 -3.83
C VAL A 209 5.70 -9.40 -3.09
N LEU A 210 5.72 -10.53 -2.35
CA LEU A 210 6.94 -10.96 -1.65
C LEU A 210 8.08 -11.28 -2.63
N GLU A 211 7.78 -12.01 -3.69
CA GLU A 211 8.76 -12.38 -4.72
C GLU A 211 9.31 -11.13 -5.43
N PHE A 212 8.42 -10.25 -5.90
CA PHE A 212 8.82 -9.05 -6.64
C PHE A 212 9.74 -8.13 -5.82
N PHE A 213 9.43 -7.93 -4.54
CA PHE A 213 10.21 -7.06 -3.67
C PHE A 213 11.33 -7.77 -2.89
N ASN A 214 11.42 -9.09 -2.94
CA ASN A 214 12.34 -9.94 -2.17
C ASN A 214 12.16 -9.75 -0.65
N LEU A 215 10.93 -9.89 -0.15
CA LEU A 215 10.53 -9.69 1.26
C LEU A 215 10.48 -10.98 2.08
#